data_136fb2e69f09977220eb6dd0107c2223
#
_entry.id   136fb2e69f09977220eb6dd0107c2223
#
_cell.length_a   1.000
_cell.length_b   1.000
_cell.length_c   1.000
_cell.angle_alpha   90.00
_cell.angle_beta   90.00
_cell.angle_gamma   90.00
#
_symmetry.space_group_name_H-M   'P 1'
#
loop_
_entity.id
_entity.type
_entity.pdbx_description
1 polymer ?
#
loop_
_entity_poly.entity_id
_entity_poly.type
_entity_poly.pdbx_seq_one_letter_code
_entity_poly.pdbx_strand_id
1 'polypeptide(L)'
;TFRAVVSAVPVQPDTSSVTSPLASPRPLRYEIIIADGRLAGHKAYAYIQPICPDTVALSISPATSRRTMSVGDGLSIRARLLPPVSPRHNPSTDAVGHFSYQHWLQVHGIVARCYVSPHAWRPEQVSLRRLSGVQRLSVFLGVMRHRLLTRLHSTRLSSDALSVLSAMTLGDKRLLSHHQRDYYSASGASHLLALSGMHLSVVFVLLQLLLARGRRHGYMQSLVLIAVWAYVLMVGMPSSVVRSAVMCTVFSLEAMIGRRHMPLNTLGMAAVLLLVCSPQSLFDIGFQLSFMAVLGIFLFNHRLSLLVSSARLLRHRVFMFFWSLLTVSLSAQLLVFPLVLYYFGRFSCYFLLANLIAIPLATAIVYTAILMFLLLHVPHISSLAVALVDSEVRLLNFLLQLIASLPGSTIDNISLNLPQLFLIYFLVFGIYFIWKNR
;
A
#
# COMPACT_ATOMS: atom_id res chain seq x y z
N THR A 1 23.54 -23.09 -7.72
CA THR A 1 23.84 -22.07 -6.70
C THR A 1 23.79 -20.71 -7.35
N PHE A 2 23.16 -19.76 -6.71
CA PHE A 2 23.12 -18.35 -7.13
C PHE A 2 23.22 -17.44 -5.91
N ARG A 3 23.70 -16.22 -6.12
CA ARG A 3 23.76 -15.19 -5.08
C ARG A 3 22.54 -14.28 -5.17
N ALA A 4 22.04 -13.87 -4.04
CA ALA A 4 20.88 -12.98 -3.97
C ALA A 4 21.01 -12.00 -2.79
N VAL A 5 20.30 -10.89 -2.87
CA VAL A 5 20.19 -9.91 -1.78
C VAL A 5 18.73 -9.87 -1.31
N VAL A 6 18.51 -9.92 -0.01
CA VAL A 6 17.16 -9.83 0.57
C VAL A 6 16.63 -8.42 0.37
N SER A 7 15.53 -8.28 -0.35
CA SER A 7 14.85 -7.00 -0.58
C SER A 7 13.67 -6.79 0.38
N ALA A 8 13.01 -7.87 0.81
CA ALA A 8 11.97 -7.81 1.83
C ALA A 8 11.96 -9.07 2.71
N VAL A 9 11.69 -8.87 3.99
CA VAL A 9 11.63 -9.93 5.01
C VAL A 9 10.22 -10.53 5.05
N PRO A 10 10.06 -11.83 5.37
CA PRO A 10 8.76 -12.51 5.36
C PRO A 10 7.78 -11.95 6.38
N VAL A 11 6.50 -12.14 6.07
CA VAL A 11 5.42 -12.10 7.04
C VAL A 11 5.57 -13.33 7.94
N GLN A 12 5.82 -13.15 9.23
CA GLN A 12 5.76 -14.27 10.17
C GLN A 12 4.31 -14.77 10.22
N PRO A 13 4.07 -16.09 10.11
CA PRO A 13 2.74 -16.62 10.37
C PRO A 13 2.39 -16.36 11.85
N ASP A 14 1.14 -15.96 12.12
CA ASP A 14 0.62 -15.83 13.47
C ASP A 14 0.88 -17.11 14.24
N THR A 15 1.66 -17.04 15.30
CA THR A 15 1.95 -18.16 16.20
C THR A 15 0.71 -18.64 16.97
N SER A 16 -0.38 -17.86 16.95
CA SER A 16 -1.65 -18.19 17.62
C SER A 16 -2.47 -19.28 16.93
N SER A 17 -2.14 -19.67 15.70
CA SER A 17 -2.86 -20.72 14.95
C SER A 17 -2.18 -22.10 14.96
N VAL A 18 -1.06 -22.27 15.66
CA VAL A 18 -0.36 -23.55 15.79
C VAL A 18 -0.90 -24.31 17.00
N THR A 19 -2.07 -24.91 16.86
CA THR A 19 -2.67 -25.79 17.87
C THR A 19 -2.28 -27.26 17.75
N SER A 20 -1.36 -27.61 16.84
CA SER A 20 -0.86 -28.98 16.70
C SER A 20 0.66 -29.04 16.83
N PRO A 21 1.19 -29.75 17.83
CA PRO A 21 2.65 -29.92 18.03
C PRO A 21 3.36 -30.72 16.93
N LEU A 22 2.61 -31.27 15.97
CA LEU A 22 3.11 -32.09 14.85
C LEU A 22 3.16 -31.40 13.48
N ALA A 23 2.76 -30.12 13.40
CA ALA A 23 2.79 -29.42 12.11
C ALA A 23 4.20 -28.88 11.84
N SER A 24 4.85 -29.34 10.76
CA SER A 24 6.10 -28.77 10.29
C SER A 24 5.95 -27.25 10.08
N PRO A 25 6.91 -26.43 10.55
CA PRO A 25 6.81 -24.99 10.45
C PRO A 25 6.67 -24.56 8.97
N ARG A 26 5.71 -23.68 8.69
CA ARG A 26 5.46 -23.20 7.34
C ARG A 26 6.68 -22.43 6.81
N PRO A 27 7.06 -22.60 5.54
CA PRO A 27 8.18 -21.90 4.95
C PRO A 27 7.94 -20.37 4.95
N LEU A 28 8.96 -19.62 5.34
CA LEU A 28 8.94 -18.15 5.33
C LEU A 28 9.23 -17.64 3.92
N ARG A 29 8.42 -16.71 3.43
CA ARG A 29 8.55 -16.13 2.08
C ARG A 29 9.37 -14.86 2.09
N TYR A 30 10.59 -14.90 1.59
CA TYR A 30 11.46 -13.75 1.38
C TYR A 30 11.36 -13.23 -0.05
N GLU A 31 11.37 -11.92 -0.24
CA GLU A 31 11.61 -11.32 -1.54
C GLU A 31 13.12 -11.07 -1.69
N ILE A 32 13.68 -11.59 -2.77
CA ILE A 32 15.11 -11.52 -3.06
C ILE A 32 15.36 -10.92 -4.43
N ILE A 33 16.46 -10.20 -4.58
CA ILE A 33 16.98 -9.75 -5.88
C ILE A 33 18.14 -10.68 -6.24
N ILE A 34 18.07 -11.32 -7.38
CA ILE A 34 19.11 -12.23 -7.87
C ILE A 34 20.32 -11.39 -8.30
N ALA A 35 21.49 -11.67 -7.75
CA ALA A 35 22.71 -10.92 -8.04
C ALA A 35 23.57 -11.53 -9.15
N ASP A 36 23.40 -12.83 -9.44
CA ASP A 36 24.22 -13.60 -10.39
C ASP A 36 23.38 -14.40 -11.38
N GLY A 37 23.94 -14.69 -12.55
CA GLY A 37 23.34 -15.54 -13.57
C GLY A 37 22.48 -14.79 -14.59
N ARG A 38 21.72 -15.56 -15.40
CA ARG A 38 20.85 -15.00 -16.48
C ARG A 38 19.70 -14.13 -15.97
N LEU A 39 19.31 -14.31 -14.72
CA LEU A 39 18.21 -13.56 -14.07
C LEU A 39 18.76 -12.49 -13.09
N ALA A 40 20.01 -12.09 -13.22
CA ALA A 40 20.60 -11.03 -12.39
C ALA A 40 19.78 -9.72 -12.50
N GLY A 41 19.52 -9.09 -11.36
CA GLY A 41 18.70 -7.88 -11.27
C GLY A 41 17.19 -8.13 -11.19
N HIS A 42 16.71 -9.37 -11.36
CA HIS A 42 15.28 -9.67 -11.27
C HIS A 42 14.88 -10.08 -9.84
N LYS A 43 13.62 -9.83 -9.52
CA LYS A 43 13.02 -10.21 -8.24
C LYS A 43 12.53 -11.66 -8.27
N ALA A 44 12.71 -12.37 -7.16
CA ALA A 44 12.20 -13.71 -6.97
C ALA A 44 11.67 -13.90 -5.53
N TYR A 45 10.78 -14.87 -5.36
CA TYR A 45 10.37 -15.31 -4.03
C TYR A 45 11.15 -16.54 -3.59
N ALA A 46 11.82 -16.46 -2.44
CA ALA A 46 12.46 -17.58 -1.78
C ALA A 46 11.60 -18.03 -0.59
N TYR A 47 11.13 -19.27 -0.66
CA TYR A 47 10.40 -19.93 0.42
C TYR A 47 11.41 -20.75 1.24
N ILE A 48 11.84 -20.21 2.38
CA ILE A 48 12.88 -20.80 3.23
C ILE A 48 12.21 -21.48 4.41
N GLN A 49 12.49 -22.76 4.59
CA GLN A 49 12.01 -23.50 5.76
C GLN A 49 12.81 -23.06 7.00
N PRO A 50 12.13 -22.68 8.10
CA PRO A 50 12.82 -22.39 9.37
C PRO A 50 13.43 -23.69 9.94
N ILE A 51 14.55 -23.55 10.62
CA ILE A 51 15.20 -24.68 11.33
C ILE A 51 14.40 -24.96 12.59
N CYS A 52 13.85 -26.18 12.73
CA CYS A 52 13.24 -26.62 13.98
C CYS A 52 14.32 -26.80 15.06
N PRO A 53 14.17 -26.25 16.27
CA PRO A 53 15.14 -26.40 17.33
C PRO A 53 15.30 -27.86 17.82
N ASP A 54 14.29 -28.70 17.62
CA ASP A 54 14.29 -30.07 18.17
C ASP A 54 15.09 -31.08 17.34
N THR A 55 15.53 -30.73 16.12
CA THR A 55 16.24 -31.67 15.23
C THR A 55 17.76 -31.46 15.23
N VAL A 56 18.30 -30.50 15.99
CA VAL A 56 19.71 -30.06 15.89
C VAL A 56 20.46 -30.27 17.20
N ALA A 57 20.39 -31.48 17.77
CA ALA A 57 21.17 -31.75 18.99
C ALA A 57 22.66 -32.09 18.72
N LEU A 58 23.15 -32.22 17.49
CA LEU A 58 24.46 -32.89 17.32
C LEU A 58 25.51 -32.29 16.37
N SER A 59 25.32 -31.20 15.62
CA SER A 59 26.43 -30.80 14.73
C SER A 59 26.45 -29.42 14.07
N ILE A 60 25.78 -28.37 14.55
CA ILE A 60 25.86 -27.05 13.93
C ILE A 60 26.16 -25.98 14.98
N SER A 61 27.18 -25.14 14.67
CA SER A 61 27.58 -23.98 15.48
C SER A 61 26.34 -23.14 15.85
N PRO A 62 26.14 -22.78 17.13
CA PRO A 62 24.95 -22.09 17.63
C PRO A 62 24.72 -20.70 17.05
N ALA A 63 25.67 -20.16 16.28
CA ALA A 63 25.57 -18.86 15.64
C ALA A 63 24.65 -18.82 14.39
N THR A 64 24.35 -19.96 13.76
CA THR A 64 23.59 -20.03 12.50
C THR A 64 22.10 -20.31 12.72
N SER A 65 21.71 -20.90 13.84
CA SER A 65 20.35 -21.40 14.09
C SER A 65 19.30 -20.34 14.46
N ARG A 66 19.71 -19.10 14.77
CA ARG A 66 18.80 -18.00 15.19
C ARG A 66 18.89 -16.72 14.36
N ARG A 67 19.61 -16.71 13.25
CA ARG A 67 19.78 -15.48 12.48
C ARG A 67 18.55 -15.22 11.63
N THR A 68 17.65 -14.36 12.09
CA THR A 68 16.63 -13.75 11.26
C THR A 68 17.32 -12.90 10.20
N MET A 69 17.06 -13.21 8.92
CA MET A 69 17.61 -12.44 7.80
C MET A 69 17.02 -11.04 7.80
N SER A 70 17.86 -10.05 7.56
CA SER A 70 17.48 -8.65 7.46
C SER A 70 17.48 -8.18 6.01
N VAL A 71 16.79 -7.08 5.72
CA VAL A 71 16.84 -6.44 4.41
C VAL A 71 18.27 -5.96 4.15
N GLY A 72 18.79 -6.30 2.97
CA GLY A 72 20.17 -5.99 2.57
C GLY A 72 21.16 -7.12 2.80
N ASP A 73 20.78 -8.19 3.51
CA ASP A 73 21.65 -9.35 3.70
C ASP A 73 21.89 -10.06 2.35
N GLY A 74 23.15 -10.39 2.10
CA GLY A 74 23.54 -11.21 0.97
C GLY A 74 23.41 -12.70 1.30
N LEU A 75 22.92 -13.48 0.35
CA LEU A 75 22.70 -14.91 0.47
C LEU A 75 23.29 -15.67 -0.71
N SER A 76 23.94 -16.78 -0.43
CA SER A 76 24.24 -17.82 -1.40
C SER A 76 23.22 -18.94 -1.27
N ILE A 77 22.42 -19.16 -2.29
CA ILE A 77 21.29 -20.10 -2.29
C ILE A 77 21.55 -21.23 -3.28
N ARG A 78 21.38 -22.46 -2.81
CA ARG A 78 21.42 -23.67 -3.63
C ARG A 78 20.01 -24.22 -3.81
N ALA A 79 19.28 -23.69 -4.80
CA ALA A 79 17.93 -24.11 -5.11
C ALA A 79 17.63 -23.97 -6.61
N ARG A 80 16.60 -24.67 -7.08
CA ARG A 80 16.12 -24.55 -8.46
C ARG A 80 15.16 -23.37 -8.55
N LEU A 81 15.40 -22.47 -9.49
CA LEU A 81 14.47 -21.41 -9.84
C LEU A 81 13.33 -22.01 -10.68
N LEU A 82 12.13 -21.83 -10.21
CA LEU A 82 10.90 -22.30 -10.86
C LEU A 82 10.12 -21.07 -11.40
N PRO A 83 9.38 -21.23 -12.50
CA PRO A 83 8.51 -20.18 -12.98
C PRO A 83 7.44 -19.83 -11.92
N PRO A 84 6.90 -18.62 -11.91
CA PRO A 84 5.88 -18.17 -10.96
C PRO A 84 4.51 -18.77 -11.36
N VAL A 85 4.32 -20.06 -11.07
CA VAL A 85 3.05 -20.76 -11.28
C VAL A 85 2.34 -20.91 -9.95
N SER A 86 1.01 -20.81 -9.92
CA SER A 86 0.23 -21.04 -8.69
C SER A 86 0.50 -22.45 -8.13
N PRO A 87 0.77 -22.63 -6.82
CA PRO A 87 1.12 -23.91 -6.25
C PRO A 87 -0.02 -24.96 -6.29
N ARG A 88 -1.25 -24.51 -6.42
CA ARG A 88 -2.44 -25.36 -6.61
C ARG A 88 -3.47 -24.58 -7.40
N HIS A 89 -3.65 -24.96 -8.63
CA HIS A 89 -4.83 -24.61 -9.39
C HIS A 89 -5.97 -25.45 -8.78
N ASN A 90 -6.70 -24.88 -7.83
CA ASN A 90 -7.92 -25.50 -7.33
C ASN A 90 -9.06 -24.81 -8.09
N PRO A 91 -9.63 -25.45 -9.11
CA PRO A 91 -10.66 -24.81 -9.96
C PRO A 91 -11.91 -24.40 -9.17
N SER A 92 -12.08 -24.89 -7.94
CA SER A 92 -13.19 -24.53 -7.06
C SER A 92 -13.01 -23.22 -6.28
N THR A 93 -11.80 -22.65 -6.20
CA THR A 93 -11.56 -21.36 -5.54
C THR A 93 -11.56 -20.18 -6.51
N ASP A 94 -11.49 -20.42 -7.81
CA ASP A 94 -11.57 -19.38 -8.84
C ASP A 94 -13.02 -18.95 -9.14
N ALA A 95 -14.01 -19.57 -8.47
CA ALA A 95 -15.43 -19.31 -8.74
C ALA A 95 -15.98 -18.01 -8.11
N VAL A 96 -15.24 -17.31 -7.27
CA VAL A 96 -15.71 -16.11 -6.55
C VAL A 96 -14.87 -14.85 -6.81
N GLY A 97 -13.96 -14.88 -7.76
CA GLY A 97 -13.21 -13.68 -8.11
C GLY A 97 -12.26 -13.90 -9.28
N HIS A 98 -12.33 -13.04 -10.27
CA HIS A 98 -11.47 -13.07 -11.48
C HIS A 98 -9.99 -12.74 -11.19
N PHE A 99 -9.48 -12.99 -9.98
CA PHE A 99 -8.12 -12.70 -9.56
C PHE A 99 -7.16 -13.84 -9.90
N SER A 100 -6.24 -13.62 -10.84
CA SER A 100 -5.14 -14.53 -11.14
C SER A 100 -3.87 -14.16 -10.36
N TYR A 101 -3.50 -14.99 -9.38
CA TYR A 101 -2.26 -14.79 -8.60
C TYR A 101 -0.99 -14.85 -9.48
N GLN A 102 -0.99 -15.67 -10.52
CA GLN A 102 0.12 -15.77 -11.48
C GLN A 102 0.31 -14.46 -12.24
N HIS A 103 -0.79 -13.88 -12.74
CA HIS A 103 -0.77 -12.58 -13.41
C HIS A 103 -0.32 -11.46 -12.47
N TRP A 104 -0.79 -11.49 -11.22
CA TRP A 104 -0.35 -10.55 -10.20
C TRP A 104 1.17 -10.60 -9.95
N LEU A 105 1.76 -11.80 -9.88
CA LEU A 105 3.22 -11.95 -9.73
C LEU A 105 3.99 -11.34 -10.90
N GLN A 106 3.52 -11.55 -12.13
CA GLN A 106 4.14 -11.00 -13.34
C GLN A 106 4.09 -9.47 -13.35
N VAL A 107 2.94 -8.88 -13.02
CA VAL A 107 2.76 -7.42 -12.92
C VAL A 107 3.71 -6.82 -11.87
N HIS A 108 3.98 -7.55 -10.77
CA HIS A 108 4.90 -7.10 -9.71
C HIS A 108 6.37 -7.42 -9.99
N GLY A 109 6.70 -7.90 -11.20
CA GLY A 109 8.07 -8.16 -11.62
C GLY A 109 8.73 -9.37 -10.93
N ILE A 110 7.94 -10.28 -10.36
CA ILE A 110 8.43 -11.54 -9.79
C ILE A 110 8.60 -12.56 -10.91
N VAL A 111 9.84 -12.80 -11.29
CA VAL A 111 10.18 -13.66 -12.45
C VAL A 111 10.31 -15.13 -12.06
N ALA A 112 10.67 -15.39 -10.80
CA ALA A 112 10.93 -16.76 -10.35
C ALA A 112 10.53 -16.97 -8.90
N ARG A 113 10.41 -18.22 -8.51
CA ARG A 113 10.29 -18.67 -7.13
C ARG A 113 11.26 -19.82 -6.87
N CYS A 114 11.72 -19.97 -5.64
CA CYS A 114 12.50 -21.13 -5.22
C CYS A 114 12.08 -21.61 -3.83
N TYR A 115 12.20 -22.90 -3.63
CA TYR A 115 12.04 -23.51 -2.32
C TYR A 115 13.42 -23.88 -1.79
N VAL A 116 13.74 -23.40 -0.60
CA VAL A 116 15.06 -23.49 -0.01
C VAL A 116 14.97 -24.30 1.28
N SER A 117 15.65 -25.43 1.32
CA SER A 117 15.78 -26.19 2.55
C SER A 117 16.67 -25.47 3.57
N PRO A 118 16.55 -25.76 4.87
CA PRO A 118 17.30 -25.04 5.92
C PRO A 118 18.82 -25.03 5.72
N HIS A 119 19.37 -26.07 5.09
CA HIS A 119 20.83 -26.21 4.85
C HIS A 119 21.29 -25.75 3.47
N ALA A 120 20.36 -25.33 2.60
CA ALA A 120 20.66 -24.97 1.21
C ALA A 120 20.95 -23.47 1.02
N TRP A 121 21.12 -22.72 2.08
CA TRP A 121 21.49 -21.31 2.03
C TRP A 121 22.59 -20.97 3.03
N ARG A 122 23.39 -19.97 2.69
CA ARG A 122 24.44 -19.45 3.58
C ARG A 122 24.45 -17.90 3.47
N PRO A 123 24.70 -17.19 4.58
CA PRO A 123 24.96 -15.75 4.50
C PRO A 123 26.29 -15.53 3.78
N GLU A 124 26.30 -14.67 2.78
CA GLU A 124 27.47 -14.32 1.99
C GLU A 124 27.46 -12.82 1.70
N GLN A 125 28.62 -12.18 1.77
CA GLN A 125 28.73 -10.78 1.35
C GLN A 125 28.60 -10.69 -0.17
N VAL A 126 27.46 -10.17 -0.63
CA VAL A 126 27.21 -9.97 -2.05
C VAL A 126 27.58 -8.55 -2.44
N SER A 127 28.47 -8.40 -3.44
CA SER A 127 28.84 -7.09 -3.95
C SER A 127 27.64 -6.46 -4.68
N LEU A 128 27.16 -5.33 -4.15
CA LEU A 128 26.09 -4.55 -4.76
C LEU A 128 26.50 -3.87 -6.08
N ARG A 129 27.80 -3.96 -6.48
CA ARG A 129 28.32 -3.33 -7.72
C ARG A 129 27.64 -3.85 -8.98
N ARG A 130 27.11 -5.08 -8.96
CA ARG A 130 26.40 -5.71 -10.10
C ARG A 130 24.95 -5.26 -10.24
N LEU A 131 24.39 -4.62 -9.21
CA LEU A 131 23.04 -4.07 -9.24
C LEU A 131 23.02 -2.70 -9.91
N SER A 132 21.91 -2.36 -10.57
CA SER A 132 21.72 -1.01 -11.12
C SER A 132 21.72 0.05 -10.02
N GLY A 133 22.01 1.31 -10.36
CA GLY A 133 22.02 2.42 -9.39
C GLY A 133 20.68 2.54 -8.64
N VAL A 134 19.57 2.37 -9.34
CA VAL A 134 18.22 2.40 -8.75
C VAL A 134 18.02 1.25 -7.74
N GLN A 135 18.49 0.05 -8.08
CA GLN A 135 18.39 -1.11 -7.18
C GLN A 135 19.25 -0.93 -5.91
N ARG A 136 20.46 -0.38 -6.05
CA ARG A 136 21.31 -0.06 -4.89
C ARG A 136 20.63 0.94 -3.96
N LEU A 137 20.06 2.00 -4.55
CA LEU A 137 19.32 3.01 -3.79
C LEU A 137 18.10 2.39 -3.12
N SER A 138 17.36 1.52 -3.80
CA SER A 138 16.20 0.80 -3.24
C SER A 138 16.59 -0.09 -2.05
N VAL A 139 17.70 -0.83 -2.15
CA VAL A 139 18.21 -1.66 -1.04
C VAL A 139 18.65 -0.76 0.13
N PHE A 140 19.37 0.33 -0.13
CA PHE A 140 19.81 1.27 0.91
C PHE A 140 18.60 1.87 1.66
N LEU A 141 17.60 2.36 0.92
CA LEU A 141 16.38 2.92 1.50
C LEU A 141 15.53 1.85 2.21
N GLY A 142 15.54 0.60 1.71
CA GLY A 142 14.92 -0.54 2.39
C GLY A 142 15.57 -0.84 3.74
N VAL A 143 16.89 -0.72 3.85
CA VAL A 143 17.60 -0.82 5.14
C VAL A 143 17.22 0.32 6.08
N MET A 144 17.09 1.55 5.58
CA MET A 144 16.60 2.68 6.36
C MET A 144 15.18 2.44 6.87
N ARG A 145 14.28 1.97 6.00
CA ARG A 145 12.92 1.57 6.38
C ARG A 145 12.94 0.53 7.51
N HIS A 146 13.77 -0.49 7.38
CA HIS A 146 13.90 -1.53 8.41
C HIS A 146 14.38 -0.94 9.75
N ARG A 147 15.35 -0.02 9.74
CA ARG A 147 15.80 0.70 10.94
C ARG A 147 14.67 1.53 11.58
N LEU A 148 13.86 2.21 10.76
CA LEU A 148 12.70 2.96 11.25
C LEU A 148 11.65 2.03 11.87
N LEU A 149 11.37 0.88 11.25
CA LEU A 149 10.49 -0.14 11.82
C LEU A 149 11.02 -0.66 13.16
N THR A 150 12.29 -0.99 13.24
CA THR A 150 12.92 -1.45 14.50
C THR A 150 12.81 -0.39 15.60
N ARG A 151 13.04 0.88 15.27
CA ARG A 151 12.84 1.98 16.22
C ARG A 151 11.37 2.14 16.62
N LEU A 152 10.45 1.99 15.68
CA LEU A 152 9.02 2.02 15.97
C LEU A 152 8.61 0.88 16.92
N HIS A 153 9.13 -0.32 16.73
CA HIS A 153 8.93 -1.45 17.64
C HIS A 153 9.49 -1.23 19.06
N SER A 154 10.51 -0.40 19.20
CA SER A 154 11.06 -0.05 20.52
C SER A 154 10.27 1.04 21.26
N THR A 155 9.27 1.64 20.61
CA THR A 155 8.39 2.63 21.27
C THR A 155 7.32 1.94 22.12
N ARG A 156 6.72 2.69 23.05
CA ARG A 156 5.66 2.21 23.96
C ARG A 156 4.26 2.26 23.31
N LEU A 157 4.16 2.08 21.99
CA LEU A 157 2.88 1.96 21.30
C LEU A 157 2.18 0.66 21.66
N SER A 158 0.85 0.67 21.72
CA SER A 158 0.06 -0.56 21.81
C SER A 158 0.26 -1.43 20.56
N SER A 159 0.11 -2.75 20.67
CA SER A 159 0.25 -3.70 19.57
C SER A 159 -0.63 -3.34 18.38
N ASP A 160 -1.87 -2.92 18.65
CA ASP A 160 -2.84 -2.54 17.64
C ASP A 160 -2.48 -1.22 16.96
N ALA A 161 -2.00 -0.23 17.72
CA ALA A 161 -1.54 1.02 17.15
C ALA A 161 -0.26 0.83 16.33
N LEU A 162 0.68 0.02 16.82
CA LEU A 162 1.91 -0.32 16.12
C LEU A 162 1.62 -0.99 14.76
N SER A 163 0.68 -1.94 14.71
CA SER A 163 0.32 -2.66 13.50
C SER A 163 -0.28 -1.75 12.43
N VAL A 164 -1.23 -0.89 12.82
CA VAL A 164 -1.89 0.05 11.91
C VAL A 164 -0.93 1.16 11.46
N LEU A 165 -0.18 1.75 12.40
CA LEU A 165 0.79 2.81 12.10
C LEU A 165 1.89 2.33 11.15
N SER A 166 2.47 1.14 11.38
CA SER A 166 3.48 0.57 10.49
C SER A 166 2.94 0.29 9.09
N ALA A 167 1.69 -0.13 8.97
CA ALA A 167 1.03 -0.34 7.69
C ALA A 167 0.77 0.97 6.94
N MET A 168 0.27 2.00 7.64
CA MET A 168 -0.10 3.28 7.04
C MET A 168 1.10 4.15 6.66
N THR A 169 2.20 4.11 7.44
CA THR A 169 3.36 5.00 7.24
C THR A 169 4.50 4.35 6.47
N LEU A 170 4.82 3.11 6.80
CA LEU A 170 5.95 2.38 6.23
C LEU A 170 5.54 1.21 5.34
N GLY A 171 4.25 0.95 5.16
CA GLY A 171 3.71 -0.11 4.32
C GLY A 171 3.96 -1.53 4.86
N ASP A 172 4.21 -1.67 6.16
CA ASP A 172 4.42 -2.97 6.79
C ASP A 172 3.12 -3.52 7.36
N LYS A 173 2.53 -4.47 6.63
CA LYS A 173 1.26 -5.13 6.99
C LYS A 173 1.44 -6.40 7.82
N ARG A 174 2.67 -6.73 8.23
CA ARG A 174 2.99 -8.02 8.86
C ARG A 174 2.34 -8.19 10.22
N LEU A 175 2.16 -7.10 10.94
CA LEU A 175 1.59 -7.07 12.29
C LEU A 175 0.07 -6.98 12.33
N LEU A 176 -0.58 -6.76 11.17
CA LEU A 176 -2.03 -6.64 11.11
C LEU A 176 -2.71 -7.98 11.37
N SER A 177 -3.50 -8.06 12.43
CA SER A 177 -4.31 -9.23 12.76
C SER A 177 -5.44 -9.46 11.73
N HIS A 178 -5.95 -10.69 11.64
CA HIS A 178 -7.13 -10.98 10.82
C HIS A 178 -8.33 -10.16 11.26
N HIS A 179 -8.56 -10.06 12.56
CA HIS A 179 -9.65 -9.25 13.13
C HIS A 179 -9.56 -7.78 12.71
N GLN A 180 -8.36 -7.17 12.72
CA GLN A 180 -8.17 -5.80 12.23
C GLN A 180 -8.53 -5.67 10.75
N ARG A 181 -8.07 -6.59 9.91
CA ARG A 181 -8.38 -6.57 8.47
C ARG A 181 -9.88 -6.71 8.22
N ASP A 182 -10.56 -7.54 9.01
CA ASP A 182 -11.99 -7.81 8.84
C ASP A 182 -12.83 -6.58 9.18
N TYR A 183 -12.63 -5.90 10.33
CA TYR A 183 -13.43 -4.72 10.65
C TYR A 183 -13.07 -3.51 9.77
N TYR A 184 -11.82 -3.35 9.31
CA TYR A 184 -11.48 -2.34 8.31
C TYR A 184 -12.13 -2.64 6.95
N SER A 185 -12.27 -3.90 6.58
CA SER A 185 -12.97 -4.30 5.36
C SER A 185 -14.47 -4.10 5.48
N ALA A 186 -15.07 -4.50 6.59
CA ALA A 186 -16.49 -4.36 6.85
C ALA A 186 -16.94 -2.89 6.92
N SER A 187 -16.13 -2.02 7.53
CA SER A 187 -16.40 -0.57 7.54
C SER A 187 -16.18 0.12 6.18
N GLY A 188 -15.49 -0.53 5.22
CA GLY A 188 -15.12 0.08 3.93
C GLY A 188 -13.82 0.88 3.96
N ALA A 189 -13.07 0.82 5.06
CA ALA A 189 -11.81 1.55 5.26
C ALA A 189 -10.55 0.70 4.97
N SER A 190 -10.68 -0.46 4.31
CA SER A 190 -9.56 -1.36 4.00
C SER A 190 -8.42 -0.69 3.22
N HIS A 191 -8.73 0.34 2.44
CA HIS A 191 -7.76 1.12 1.68
C HIS A 191 -6.78 1.91 2.58
N LEU A 192 -7.11 2.16 3.85
CA LEU A 192 -6.23 2.82 4.82
C LEU A 192 -5.13 1.89 5.34
N LEU A 193 -5.39 0.57 5.43
CA LEU A 193 -4.37 -0.42 5.82
C LEU A 193 -3.33 -0.69 4.73
N ALA A 194 -3.53 -0.14 3.56
CA ALA A 194 -2.54 -0.14 2.50
C ALA A 194 -1.96 1.26 2.37
N LEU A 195 -0.66 1.37 2.14
CA LEU A 195 -0.09 2.62 1.68
C LEU A 195 -0.80 3.05 0.40
N SER A 196 -1.63 4.08 0.52
CA SER A 196 -2.50 4.55 -0.55
C SER A 196 -1.98 5.86 -1.15
N GLY A 197 -2.53 6.21 -2.29
CA GLY A 197 -2.29 7.50 -2.90
C GLY A 197 -2.65 8.69 -2.01
N MET A 198 -3.67 8.53 -1.15
CA MET A 198 -4.06 9.54 -0.17
C MET A 198 -2.92 9.83 0.82
N HIS A 199 -2.26 8.81 1.36
CA HIS A 199 -1.12 8.99 2.28
C HIS A 199 0.02 9.74 1.60
N LEU A 200 0.35 9.40 0.34
CA LEU A 200 1.36 10.14 -0.41
C LEU A 200 0.94 11.58 -0.69
N SER A 201 -0.34 11.81 -1.02
CA SER A 201 -0.85 13.17 -1.25
C SER A 201 -0.78 14.02 0.01
N VAL A 202 -1.05 13.47 1.19
CA VAL A 202 -0.91 14.14 2.49
C VAL A 202 0.55 14.55 2.72
N VAL A 203 1.50 13.63 2.48
CA VAL A 203 2.94 13.92 2.56
C VAL A 203 3.36 14.97 1.52
N PHE A 204 2.88 14.86 0.28
CA PHE A 204 3.15 15.81 -0.79
C PHE A 204 2.68 17.23 -0.43
N VAL A 205 1.45 17.38 0.07
CA VAL A 205 0.91 18.67 0.51
C VAL A 205 1.72 19.24 1.66
N LEU A 206 2.12 18.41 2.64
CA LEU A 206 2.98 18.85 3.74
C LEU A 206 4.33 19.38 3.21
N LEU A 207 4.98 18.66 2.31
CA LEU A 207 6.24 19.07 1.70
C LEU A 207 6.08 20.36 0.88
N GLN A 208 4.97 20.51 0.17
CA GLN A 208 4.62 21.73 -0.55
C GLN A 208 4.48 22.93 0.42
N LEU A 209 3.78 22.76 1.53
CA LEU A 209 3.58 23.81 2.53
C LEU A 209 4.89 24.23 3.21
N LEU A 210 5.78 23.27 3.47
CA LEU A 210 7.05 23.52 4.14
C LEU A 210 8.11 24.10 3.20
N LEU A 211 8.21 23.58 1.97
CA LEU A 211 9.31 23.89 1.05
C LEU A 211 8.94 24.90 -0.02
N ALA A 212 7.68 24.92 -0.51
CA ALA A 212 7.29 25.75 -1.66
C ALA A 212 6.85 27.17 -1.31
N ARG A 213 7.09 27.65 -0.10
CA ARG A 213 6.61 28.95 0.42
C ARG A 213 7.39 30.17 -0.07
N GLY A 214 8.32 30.04 -1.05
CA GLY A 214 9.19 31.12 -1.49
C GLY A 214 9.10 31.45 -2.98
N ARG A 215 9.73 32.57 -3.39
CA ARG A 215 9.80 33.09 -4.78
C ARG A 215 10.53 32.17 -5.79
N ARG A 216 11.18 31.07 -5.34
CA ARG A 216 11.94 30.13 -6.19
C ARG A 216 11.14 28.87 -6.49
N HIS A 217 9.96 29.03 -7.11
CA HIS A 217 8.99 27.95 -7.33
C HIS A 217 9.57 26.70 -8.03
N GLY A 218 10.37 26.85 -9.06
CA GLY A 218 10.91 25.69 -9.83
C GLY A 218 11.87 24.82 -9.02
N TYR A 219 12.84 25.41 -8.35
CA TYR A 219 13.85 24.68 -7.58
C TYR A 219 13.22 23.94 -6.37
N MET A 220 12.36 24.63 -5.64
CA MET A 220 11.67 24.04 -4.48
C MET A 220 10.73 22.91 -4.88
N GLN A 221 10.05 23.04 -6.04
CA GLN A 221 9.20 21.98 -6.59
C GLN A 221 10.02 20.73 -6.93
N SER A 222 11.21 20.89 -7.50
CA SER A 222 12.12 19.76 -7.78
C SER A 222 12.55 19.06 -6.49
N LEU A 223 12.82 19.82 -5.41
CA LEU A 223 13.16 19.26 -4.10
C LEU A 223 12.00 18.44 -3.51
N VAL A 224 10.77 18.93 -3.61
CA VAL A 224 9.56 18.19 -3.20
C VAL A 224 9.46 16.87 -3.97
N LEU A 225 9.66 16.89 -5.29
CA LEU A 225 9.61 15.67 -6.09
C LEU A 225 10.70 14.67 -5.71
N ILE A 226 11.91 15.13 -5.47
CA ILE A 226 13.01 14.27 -5.00
C ILE A 226 12.65 13.61 -3.67
N ALA A 227 12.09 14.36 -2.72
CA ALA A 227 11.66 13.83 -1.42
C ALA A 227 10.52 12.82 -1.56
N VAL A 228 9.54 13.09 -2.43
CA VAL A 228 8.44 12.16 -2.74
C VAL A 228 8.98 10.84 -3.30
N TRP A 229 9.85 10.89 -4.31
CA TRP A 229 10.42 9.69 -4.90
C TRP A 229 11.34 8.93 -3.95
N ALA A 230 12.08 9.63 -3.09
CA ALA A 230 12.87 9.01 -2.02
C ALA A 230 11.96 8.24 -1.04
N TYR A 231 10.82 8.80 -0.66
CA TYR A 231 9.82 8.12 0.16
C TYR A 231 9.24 6.88 -0.55
N VAL A 232 8.87 7.00 -1.84
CA VAL A 232 8.35 5.86 -2.65
C VAL A 232 9.34 4.70 -2.70
N LEU A 233 10.62 5.01 -2.95
CA LEU A 233 11.70 4.01 -2.96
C LEU A 233 11.92 3.39 -1.57
N MET A 234 11.88 4.20 -0.51
CA MET A 234 12.04 3.74 0.87
C MET A 234 10.96 2.73 1.24
N VAL A 235 9.70 2.98 0.86
CA VAL A 235 8.59 2.08 1.17
C VAL A 235 8.59 0.80 0.32
N GLY A 236 9.42 0.72 -0.71
CA GLY A 236 9.55 -0.46 -1.58
C GLY A 236 8.70 -0.41 -2.84
N MET A 237 8.33 0.79 -3.31
CA MET A 237 7.62 1.03 -4.57
C MET A 237 6.27 0.28 -4.70
N PRO A 238 5.37 0.34 -3.71
CA PRO A 238 4.03 -0.24 -3.88
C PRO A 238 3.34 0.39 -5.09
N SER A 239 2.65 -0.40 -5.91
CA SER A 239 2.04 0.07 -7.16
C SER A 239 1.08 1.26 -6.96
N SER A 240 0.33 1.28 -5.85
CA SER A 240 -0.55 2.39 -5.48
C SER A 240 0.20 3.71 -5.23
N VAL A 241 1.35 3.64 -4.55
CA VAL A 241 2.15 4.83 -4.22
C VAL A 241 2.90 5.34 -5.44
N VAL A 242 3.41 4.43 -6.29
CA VAL A 242 4.06 4.78 -7.57
C VAL A 242 3.11 5.54 -8.48
N ARG A 243 1.85 5.07 -8.63
CA ARG A 243 0.85 5.78 -9.43
C ARG A 243 0.61 7.20 -8.95
N SER A 244 0.45 7.37 -7.65
CA SER A 244 0.25 8.70 -7.07
C SER A 244 1.48 9.58 -7.19
N ALA A 245 2.69 9.03 -7.07
CA ALA A 245 3.92 9.77 -7.29
C ALA A 245 4.04 10.25 -8.74
N VAL A 246 3.68 9.42 -9.73
CA VAL A 246 3.63 9.83 -11.13
C VAL A 246 2.60 10.93 -11.36
N MET A 247 1.40 10.82 -10.79
CA MET A 247 0.37 11.88 -10.86
C MET A 247 0.87 13.19 -10.24
N CYS A 248 1.49 13.14 -9.04
CA CYS A 248 2.09 14.30 -8.40
C CYS A 248 3.22 14.90 -9.24
N THR A 249 4.02 14.06 -9.93
CA THR A 249 5.11 14.51 -10.80
C THR A 249 4.56 15.25 -11.99
N VAL A 250 3.57 14.69 -12.69
CA VAL A 250 2.93 15.35 -13.86
C VAL A 250 2.30 16.68 -13.44
N PHE A 251 1.54 16.68 -12.33
CA PHE A 251 0.96 17.89 -11.76
C PHE A 251 2.00 18.96 -11.45
N SER A 252 3.12 18.56 -10.82
CA SER A 252 4.20 19.48 -10.48
C SER A 252 4.91 20.04 -11.70
N LEU A 253 5.13 19.22 -12.73
CA LEU A 253 5.73 19.65 -14.00
C LEU A 253 4.84 20.64 -14.75
N GLU A 254 3.53 20.41 -14.80
CA GLU A 254 2.56 21.35 -15.38
C GLU A 254 2.62 22.71 -14.65
N ALA A 255 2.68 22.69 -13.31
CA ALA A 255 2.82 23.90 -12.49
C ALA A 255 4.13 24.66 -12.75
N MET A 256 5.26 23.93 -12.94
CA MET A 256 6.57 24.52 -13.25
C MET A 256 6.60 25.19 -14.63
N ILE A 257 5.88 24.61 -15.62
CA ILE A 257 5.82 25.14 -16.99
C ILE A 257 4.81 26.31 -17.09
N GLY A 258 4.04 26.58 -16.01
CA GLY A 258 3.03 27.64 -16.00
C GLY A 258 1.79 27.34 -16.86
N ARG A 259 1.56 26.07 -17.19
CA ARG A 259 0.35 25.64 -17.91
C ARG A 259 -0.87 25.65 -16.99
N ARG A 260 -2.03 26.01 -17.55
CA ARG A 260 -3.31 25.83 -16.85
C ARG A 260 -3.56 24.35 -16.60
N HIS A 261 -3.77 23.99 -15.34
CA HIS A 261 -4.09 22.63 -14.95
C HIS A 261 -5.41 22.19 -15.59
N MET A 262 -5.31 21.14 -16.42
CA MET A 262 -6.47 20.41 -16.92
C MET A 262 -6.46 19.01 -16.28
N PRO A 263 -7.25 18.79 -15.20
CA PRO A 263 -7.14 17.58 -14.40
C PRO A 263 -7.27 16.27 -15.17
N LEU A 264 -8.12 16.23 -16.20
CA LEU A 264 -8.29 15.06 -17.07
C LEU A 264 -7.06 14.80 -17.96
N ASN A 265 -6.40 15.86 -18.45
CA ASN A 265 -5.18 15.71 -19.24
C ASN A 265 -4.02 15.23 -18.36
N THR A 266 -3.89 15.76 -17.15
CA THR A 266 -2.90 15.31 -16.14
C THR A 266 -3.09 13.83 -15.83
N LEU A 267 -4.35 13.41 -15.60
CA LEU A 267 -4.69 12.01 -15.36
C LEU A 267 -4.35 11.13 -16.57
N GLY A 268 -4.72 11.56 -17.77
CA GLY A 268 -4.42 10.85 -19.03
C GLY A 268 -2.92 10.73 -19.28
N MET A 269 -2.14 11.80 -19.07
CA MET A 269 -0.69 11.77 -19.19
C MET A 269 -0.06 10.80 -18.18
N ALA A 270 -0.50 10.81 -16.93
CA ALA A 270 -0.02 9.86 -15.93
C ALA A 270 -0.35 8.40 -16.30
N ALA A 271 -1.54 8.15 -16.88
CA ALA A 271 -1.92 6.83 -17.38
C ALA A 271 -0.99 6.37 -18.51
N VAL A 272 -0.75 7.23 -19.50
CA VAL A 272 0.13 6.92 -20.64
C VAL A 272 1.54 6.62 -20.17
N LEU A 273 2.12 7.44 -19.29
CA LEU A 273 3.47 7.23 -18.76
C LEU A 273 3.57 5.87 -18.04
N LEU A 274 2.60 5.52 -17.21
CA LEU A 274 2.59 4.24 -16.49
C LEU A 274 2.42 3.05 -17.44
N LEU A 275 1.56 3.15 -18.45
CA LEU A 275 1.32 2.08 -19.41
C LEU A 275 2.48 1.89 -20.40
N VAL A 276 3.20 2.95 -20.76
CA VAL A 276 4.44 2.84 -21.54
C VAL A 276 5.52 2.10 -20.75
N CYS A 277 5.66 2.39 -19.43
CA CYS A 277 6.62 1.71 -18.57
C CYS A 277 6.22 0.25 -18.27
N SER A 278 4.93 -0.02 -18.14
CA SER A 278 4.38 -1.34 -17.80
C SER A 278 2.98 -1.52 -18.39
N PRO A 279 2.85 -2.01 -19.63
CA PRO A 279 1.55 -2.22 -20.29
C PRO A 279 0.63 -3.15 -19.50
N GLN A 280 1.19 -4.12 -18.77
CA GLN A 280 0.44 -5.07 -17.96
C GLN A 280 -0.29 -4.40 -16.79
N SER A 281 0.11 -3.20 -16.39
CA SER A 281 -0.56 -2.44 -15.32
C SER A 281 -2.02 -2.13 -15.63
N LEU A 282 -2.43 -2.14 -16.89
CA LEU A 282 -3.84 -1.97 -17.29
C LEU A 282 -4.76 -3.03 -16.66
N PHE A 283 -4.25 -4.23 -16.49
CA PHE A 283 -4.97 -5.36 -15.90
C PHE A 283 -4.79 -5.47 -14.39
N ASP A 284 -3.98 -4.59 -13.78
CA ASP A 284 -3.86 -4.51 -12.32
C ASP A 284 -5.12 -3.88 -11.72
N ILE A 285 -5.78 -4.62 -10.83
CA ILE A 285 -6.99 -4.16 -10.13
C ILE A 285 -6.74 -2.82 -9.44
N GLY A 286 -5.57 -2.67 -8.80
CA GLY A 286 -5.22 -1.43 -8.14
C GLY A 286 -5.09 -0.25 -9.11
N PHE A 287 -4.58 -0.46 -10.32
CA PHE A 287 -4.53 0.57 -11.37
C PHE A 287 -5.95 1.00 -11.74
N GLN A 288 -6.82 0.04 -12.06
CA GLN A 288 -8.20 0.33 -12.46
C GLN A 288 -8.95 1.09 -11.36
N LEU A 289 -8.93 0.60 -10.11
CA LEU A 289 -9.60 1.26 -8.99
C LEU A 289 -9.07 2.68 -8.73
N SER A 290 -7.74 2.88 -8.82
CA SER A 290 -7.11 4.17 -8.58
C SER A 290 -7.47 5.21 -9.64
N PHE A 291 -7.39 4.85 -10.93
CA PHE A 291 -7.73 5.75 -12.02
C PHE A 291 -9.23 6.04 -12.10
N MET A 292 -10.08 5.04 -11.85
CA MET A 292 -11.53 5.24 -11.80
C MET A 292 -11.95 6.12 -10.62
N ALA A 293 -11.29 5.99 -9.45
CA ALA A 293 -11.57 6.89 -8.32
C ALA A 293 -11.28 8.35 -8.67
N VAL A 294 -10.11 8.64 -9.23
CA VAL A 294 -9.72 10.01 -9.60
C VAL A 294 -10.59 10.54 -10.73
N LEU A 295 -10.89 9.72 -11.74
CA LEU A 295 -11.82 10.06 -12.81
C LEU A 295 -13.22 10.39 -12.27
N GLY A 296 -13.72 9.59 -11.34
CA GLY A 296 -15.00 9.82 -10.66
C GLY A 296 -15.04 11.18 -9.95
N ILE A 297 -13.96 11.51 -9.22
CA ILE A 297 -13.84 12.82 -8.56
C ILE A 297 -13.88 13.95 -9.60
N PHE A 298 -13.15 13.85 -10.70
CA PHE A 298 -13.13 14.92 -11.72
C PHE A 298 -14.45 15.09 -12.44
N LEU A 299 -15.19 14.00 -12.70
CA LEU A 299 -16.47 14.07 -13.40
C LEU A 299 -17.60 14.54 -12.49
N PHE A 300 -17.70 14.00 -11.27
CA PHE A 300 -18.91 14.14 -10.45
C PHE A 300 -18.77 15.16 -9.33
N ASN A 301 -17.56 15.38 -8.75
CA ASN A 301 -17.43 16.16 -7.53
C ASN A 301 -17.90 17.61 -7.67
N HIS A 302 -17.58 18.27 -8.78
CA HIS A 302 -18.02 19.64 -9.00
C HIS A 302 -19.56 19.78 -8.97
N ARG A 303 -20.26 18.84 -9.60
CA ARG A 303 -21.72 18.83 -9.63
C ARG A 303 -22.35 18.48 -8.30
N LEU A 304 -21.79 17.49 -7.61
CA LEU A 304 -22.25 17.10 -6.26
C LEU A 304 -22.02 18.22 -5.25
N SER A 305 -20.91 18.93 -5.35
CA SER A 305 -20.64 20.04 -4.44
C SER A 305 -21.64 21.20 -4.59
N LEU A 306 -22.19 21.40 -5.79
CA LEU A 306 -23.19 22.46 -6.07
C LEU A 306 -24.61 22.11 -5.59
N LEU A 307 -24.88 20.86 -5.14
CA LEU A 307 -26.20 20.50 -4.59
C LEU A 307 -26.57 21.30 -3.35
N VAL A 308 -25.57 21.77 -2.61
CA VAL A 308 -25.79 22.69 -1.48
C VAL A 308 -25.34 24.10 -1.90
N SER A 309 -26.22 25.08 -1.66
CA SER A 309 -25.97 26.46 -2.10
C SER A 309 -24.71 27.03 -1.42
N SER A 310 -23.87 27.70 -2.24
CA SER A 310 -22.61 28.31 -1.81
C SER A 310 -22.77 29.24 -0.61
N ALA A 311 -23.89 29.95 -0.52
CA ALA A 311 -24.17 30.89 0.58
C ALA A 311 -24.28 30.17 1.95
N ARG A 312 -24.86 28.94 2.00
CA ARG A 312 -24.93 28.14 3.24
C ARG A 312 -23.57 27.54 3.60
N LEU A 313 -22.81 27.08 2.58
CA LEU A 313 -21.48 26.51 2.75
C LEU A 313 -20.48 27.52 3.30
N LEU A 314 -20.49 28.75 2.77
CA LEU A 314 -19.58 29.82 3.17
C LEU A 314 -19.84 30.31 4.61
N ARG A 315 -21.06 30.15 5.13
CA ARG A 315 -21.41 30.57 6.49
C ARG A 315 -20.77 29.70 7.58
N HIS A 316 -20.49 28.41 7.29
CA HIS A 316 -19.95 27.46 8.28
C HIS A 316 -18.79 26.65 7.69
N ARG A 317 -17.55 27.02 8.00
CA ARG A 317 -16.32 26.33 7.51
C ARG A 317 -16.29 24.83 7.82
N VAL A 318 -16.78 24.45 9.00
CA VAL A 318 -16.85 23.03 9.43
C VAL A 318 -17.80 22.25 8.54
N PHE A 319 -19.00 22.79 8.27
CA PHE A 319 -19.95 22.16 7.37
C PHE A 319 -19.40 22.01 5.94
N MET A 320 -18.72 23.05 5.43
CA MET A 320 -18.06 23.01 4.12
C MET A 320 -17.02 21.89 4.04
N PHE A 321 -16.22 21.71 5.09
CA PHE A 321 -15.22 20.64 5.16
C PHE A 321 -15.87 19.24 5.07
N PHE A 322 -16.87 18.97 5.89
CA PHE A 322 -17.55 17.67 5.89
C PHE A 322 -18.35 17.43 4.61
N TRP A 323 -18.98 18.47 4.05
CA TRP A 323 -19.63 18.40 2.75
C TRP A 323 -18.66 18.05 1.62
N SER A 324 -17.49 18.69 1.60
CA SER A 324 -16.42 18.38 0.63
C SER A 324 -15.95 16.94 0.74
N LEU A 325 -15.72 16.42 1.95
CA LEU A 325 -15.34 15.02 2.15
C LEU A 325 -16.42 14.04 1.64
N LEU A 326 -17.68 14.35 1.91
CA LEU A 326 -18.81 13.53 1.49
C LEU A 326 -18.93 13.51 -0.02
N THR A 327 -18.86 14.66 -0.70
CA THR A 327 -18.98 14.76 -2.16
C THR A 327 -17.80 14.11 -2.88
N VAL A 328 -16.58 14.25 -2.37
CA VAL A 328 -15.38 13.57 -2.91
C VAL A 328 -15.50 12.06 -2.75
N SER A 329 -15.89 11.57 -1.57
CA SER A 329 -16.06 10.14 -1.31
C SER A 329 -17.13 9.52 -2.20
N LEU A 330 -18.27 10.19 -2.32
CA LEU A 330 -19.36 9.73 -3.19
C LEU A 330 -18.95 9.73 -4.66
N SER A 331 -18.29 10.79 -5.12
CA SER A 331 -17.79 10.90 -6.51
C SER A 331 -16.82 9.79 -6.88
N ALA A 332 -15.87 9.49 -6.00
CA ALA A 332 -14.94 8.39 -6.22
C ALA A 332 -15.67 7.04 -6.28
N GLN A 333 -16.60 6.82 -5.33
CA GLN A 333 -17.31 5.56 -5.20
C GLN A 333 -18.21 5.25 -6.40
N LEU A 334 -18.79 6.26 -7.04
CA LEU A 334 -19.64 6.06 -8.22
C LEU A 334 -18.96 5.26 -9.34
N LEU A 335 -17.66 5.48 -9.57
CA LEU A 335 -16.92 4.74 -10.59
C LEU A 335 -16.14 3.53 -10.01
N VAL A 336 -15.82 3.52 -8.72
CA VAL A 336 -15.12 2.42 -8.06
C VAL A 336 -16.05 1.27 -7.71
N PHE A 337 -17.29 1.58 -7.29
CA PHE A 337 -18.27 0.62 -6.82
C PHE A 337 -18.48 -0.58 -7.77
N PRO A 338 -18.70 -0.41 -9.10
CA PRO A 338 -18.93 -1.54 -9.99
C PRO A 338 -17.73 -2.49 -10.06
N LEU A 339 -16.49 -1.95 -10.05
CA LEU A 339 -15.27 -2.75 -10.04
C LEU A 339 -15.08 -3.48 -8.71
N VAL A 340 -15.37 -2.85 -7.59
CA VAL A 340 -15.30 -3.49 -6.26
C VAL A 340 -16.23 -4.68 -6.20
N LEU A 341 -17.47 -4.54 -6.66
CA LEU A 341 -18.40 -5.65 -6.74
C LEU A 341 -17.94 -6.76 -7.68
N TYR A 342 -17.42 -6.40 -8.85
CA TYR A 342 -16.94 -7.36 -9.84
C TYR A 342 -15.76 -8.20 -9.33
N TYR A 343 -14.76 -7.54 -8.69
CA TYR A 343 -13.54 -8.22 -8.25
C TYR A 343 -13.64 -8.88 -6.89
N PHE A 344 -14.36 -8.27 -5.96
CA PHE A 344 -14.37 -8.71 -4.55
C PHE A 344 -15.70 -9.31 -4.10
N GLY A 345 -16.79 -9.09 -4.84
CA GLY A 345 -18.13 -9.63 -4.49
C GLY A 345 -18.67 -9.11 -3.15
N ARG A 346 -18.06 -8.03 -2.60
CA ARG A 346 -18.40 -7.46 -1.29
C ARG A 346 -18.56 -5.96 -1.39
N PHE A 347 -19.57 -5.42 -0.68
CA PHE A 347 -19.79 -3.98 -0.58
C PHE A 347 -20.03 -3.57 0.87
N SER A 348 -19.36 -2.51 1.32
CA SER A 348 -19.60 -1.90 2.63
C SER A 348 -20.67 -0.82 2.51
N CYS A 349 -21.78 -0.96 3.25
CA CYS A 349 -22.89 -0.01 3.20
C CYS A 349 -22.56 1.33 3.88
N TYR A 350 -21.72 1.29 4.91
CA TYR A 350 -21.37 2.47 5.71
C TYR A 350 -20.06 3.16 5.28
N PHE A 351 -19.59 2.91 4.05
CA PHE A 351 -18.32 3.48 3.55
C PHE A 351 -18.29 5.02 3.64
N LEU A 352 -19.41 5.71 3.42
CA LEU A 352 -19.47 7.17 3.51
C LEU A 352 -19.24 7.65 4.94
N LEU A 353 -19.87 7.01 5.92
CA LEU A 353 -19.69 7.32 7.34
C LEU A 353 -18.26 7.01 7.77
N ALA A 354 -17.74 5.86 7.36
CA ALA A 354 -16.37 5.47 7.64
C ALA A 354 -15.37 6.47 7.04
N ASN A 355 -15.52 6.88 5.79
CA ASN A 355 -14.63 7.85 5.15
C ASN A 355 -14.68 9.23 5.79
N LEU A 356 -15.86 9.67 6.23
CA LEU A 356 -16.04 10.96 6.89
C LEU A 356 -15.22 11.07 8.19
N ILE A 357 -15.03 9.97 8.88
CA ILE A 357 -14.25 9.86 10.12
C ILE A 357 -12.80 9.48 9.82
N ALA A 358 -12.62 8.47 8.98
CA ALA A 358 -11.32 7.84 8.78
C ALA A 358 -10.34 8.71 7.99
N ILE A 359 -10.79 9.49 7.00
CA ILE A 359 -9.90 10.33 6.20
C ILE A 359 -9.27 11.46 7.03
N PRO A 360 -10.02 12.27 7.82
CA PRO A 360 -9.44 13.28 8.67
C PRO A 360 -8.49 12.69 9.72
N LEU A 361 -8.92 11.59 10.37
CA LEU A 361 -8.13 10.96 11.42
C LEU A 361 -6.85 10.31 10.87
N ALA A 362 -6.93 9.63 9.72
CA ALA A 362 -5.76 9.09 9.03
C ALA A 362 -4.78 10.20 8.61
N THR A 363 -5.30 11.36 8.18
CA THR A 363 -4.47 12.52 7.85
C THR A 363 -3.75 13.07 9.09
N ALA A 364 -4.45 13.17 10.22
CA ALA A 364 -3.85 13.56 11.51
C ALA A 364 -2.77 12.56 11.92
N ILE A 365 -3.07 11.25 11.90
CA ILE A 365 -2.13 10.16 12.22
C ILE A 365 -0.85 10.25 11.37
N VAL A 366 -0.96 10.52 10.06
CA VAL A 366 0.22 10.64 9.20
C VAL A 366 1.07 11.84 9.60
N TYR A 367 0.47 13.00 9.89
CA TYR A 367 1.22 14.20 10.31
C TYR A 367 1.87 14.02 11.68
N THR A 368 1.13 13.50 12.65
CA THR A 368 1.65 13.24 14.00
C THR A 368 2.70 12.14 14.00
N ALA A 369 2.58 11.11 13.12
CA ALA A 369 3.62 10.11 12.91
C ALA A 369 4.91 10.70 12.34
N ILE A 370 4.82 11.58 11.34
CA ILE A 370 6.01 12.27 10.80
C ILE A 370 6.67 13.08 11.91
N LEU A 371 5.88 13.84 12.68
CA LEU A 371 6.38 14.60 13.81
C LEU A 371 7.02 13.69 14.88
N MET A 372 6.39 12.58 15.20
CA MET A 372 6.93 11.57 16.12
C MET A 372 8.28 11.05 15.62
N PHE A 373 8.42 10.66 14.33
CA PHE A 373 9.70 10.19 13.79
C PHE A 373 10.81 11.25 13.88
N LEU A 374 10.49 12.52 13.69
CA LEU A 374 11.45 13.62 13.83
C LEU A 374 11.87 13.82 15.31
N LEU A 375 10.94 13.65 16.23
CA LEU A 375 11.13 13.89 17.65
C LEU A 375 11.63 12.66 18.45
N LEU A 376 11.80 11.49 17.82
CA LEU A 376 12.28 10.29 18.48
C LEU A 376 13.64 10.44 19.19
N HIS A 377 14.42 11.46 18.79
CA HIS A 377 15.73 11.75 19.39
C HIS A 377 15.64 12.60 20.69
N VAL A 378 14.46 13.15 21.03
CA VAL A 378 14.25 14.02 22.20
C VAL A 378 13.40 13.27 23.22
N PRO A 379 13.97 12.75 24.34
CA PRO A 379 13.32 11.75 25.20
C PRO A 379 11.94 12.15 25.75
N HIS A 380 11.79 13.38 26.27
CA HIS A 380 10.53 13.81 26.89
C HIS A 380 9.44 14.12 25.87
N ILE A 381 9.80 14.73 24.73
CA ILE A 381 8.85 15.13 23.70
C ILE A 381 8.42 13.90 22.88
N SER A 382 9.32 12.92 22.71
CA SER A 382 9.01 11.67 22.01
C SER A 382 7.91 10.88 22.71
N SER A 383 7.90 10.83 24.06
CA SER A 383 6.87 10.11 24.82
C SER A 383 5.47 10.72 24.60
N LEU A 384 5.38 12.06 24.56
CA LEU A 384 4.12 12.76 24.28
C LEU A 384 3.64 12.50 22.83
N ALA A 385 4.55 12.57 21.86
CA ALA A 385 4.24 12.30 20.47
C ALA A 385 3.78 10.84 20.26
N VAL A 386 4.42 9.87 20.90
CA VAL A 386 4.02 8.46 20.91
C VAL A 386 2.62 8.29 21.51
N ALA A 387 2.35 8.90 22.68
CA ALA A 387 1.03 8.82 23.32
C ALA A 387 -0.08 9.44 22.45
N LEU A 388 0.21 10.54 21.77
CA LEU A 388 -0.74 11.18 20.86
C LEU A 388 -1.07 10.27 19.69
N VAL A 389 -0.07 9.73 18.99
CA VAL A 389 -0.28 8.79 17.88
C VAL A 389 -1.03 7.54 18.34
N ASP A 390 -0.67 6.98 19.51
CA ASP A 390 -1.35 5.81 20.07
C ASP A 390 -2.84 6.09 20.32
N SER A 391 -3.17 7.24 20.89
CA SER A 391 -4.56 7.65 21.13
C SER A 391 -5.35 7.88 19.84
N GLU A 392 -4.76 8.51 18.83
CA GLU A 392 -5.38 8.73 17.52
C GLU A 392 -5.68 7.41 16.81
N VAL A 393 -4.73 6.46 16.80
CA VAL A 393 -4.92 5.16 16.16
C VAL A 393 -5.94 4.32 16.93
N ARG A 394 -5.92 4.33 18.28
CA ARG A 394 -6.96 3.65 19.07
C ARG A 394 -8.34 4.21 18.80
N LEU A 395 -8.47 5.53 18.71
CA LEU A 395 -9.73 6.18 18.37
C LEU A 395 -10.22 5.74 16.97
N LEU A 396 -9.32 5.71 15.98
CA LEU A 396 -9.63 5.23 14.64
C LEU A 396 -10.14 3.77 14.66
N ASN A 397 -9.39 2.89 15.34
CA ASN A 397 -9.76 1.48 15.46
C ASN A 397 -11.12 1.31 16.14
N PHE A 398 -11.36 2.01 17.24
CA PHE A 398 -12.62 1.96 17.97
C PHE A 398 -13.81 2.40 17.09
N LEU A 399 -13.68 3.54 16.40
CA LEU A 399 -14.76 4.06 15.55
C LEU A 399 -15.04 3.16 14.34
N LEU A 400 -14.00 2.60 13.70
CA LEU A 400 -14.18 1.67 12.60
C LEU A 400 -14.77 0.33 13.06
N GLN A 401 -14.40 -0.16 14.23
CA GLN A 401 -14.98 -1.35 14.82
C GLN A 401 -16.45 -1.15 15.15
N LEU A 402 -16.81 0.02 15.70
CA LEU A 402 -18.20 0.40 15.96
C LEU A 402 -19.02 0.42 14.67
N ILE A 403 -18.51 1.03 13.58
CA ILE A 403 -19.18 1.04 12.27
C ILE A 403 -19.33 -0.37 11.71
N ALA A 404 -18.29 -1.19 11.82
CA ALA A 404 -18.30 -2.57 11.34
C ALA A 404 -19.32 -3.45 12.09
N SER A 405 -19.61 -3.15 13.37
CA SER A 405 -20.59 -3.88 14.18
C SER A 405 -22.04 -3.50 13.90
N LEU A 406 -22.31 -2.44 13.12
CA LEU A 406 -23.66 -2.05 12.75
C LEU A 406 -24.34 -3.11 11.87
N PRO A 407 -25.65 -3.36 12.05
CA PRO A 407 -26.36 -4.34 11.25
C PRO A 407 -26.33 -3.96 9.76
N GLY A 408 -26.08 -4.93 8.89
CA GLY A 408 -25.99 -4.69 7.45
C GLY A 408 -24.75 -3.91 7.02
N SER A 409 -23.65 -3.98 7.79
CA SER A 409 -22.38 -3.28 7.45
C SER A 409 -21.80 -3.72 6.12
N THR A 410 -21.99 -4.98 5.74
CA THR A 410 -21.53 -5.53 4.46
C THR A 410 -22.64 -6.32 3.77
N ILE A 411 -22.64 -6.22 2.44
CA ILE A 411 -23.38 -7.12 1.56
C ILE A 411 -22.33 -7.99 0.87
N ASP A 412 -22.37 -9.28 1.17
CA ASP A 412 -21.41 -10.27 0.67
C ASP A 412 -22.03 -11.14 -0.44
N ASN A 413 -21.20 -11.90 -1.14
CA ASN A 413 -21.60 -12.88 -2.17
C ASN A 413 -22.31 -12.27 -3.38
N ILE A 414 -22.00 -11.04 -3.75
CA ILE A 414 -22.50 -10.42 -4.98
C ILE A 414 -21.61 -10.89 -6.14
N SER A 415 -22.18 -11.66 -7.05
CA SER A 415 -21.49 -12.06 -8.30
C SER A 415 -21.95 -11.19 -9.45
N LEU A 416 -21.04 -10.40 -10.02
CA LEU A 416 -21.29 -9.63 -11.22
C LEU A 416 -20.57 -10.26 -12.41
N ASN A 417 -21.32 -10.43 -13.52
CA ASN A 417 -20.73 -10.82 -14.81
C ASN A 417 -20.24 -9.59 -15.59
N LEU A 418 -19.31 -9.81 -16.51
CA LEU A 418 -18.74 -8.73 -17.35
C LEU A 418 -19.81 -7.89 -18.08
N PRO A 419 -20.87 -8.48 -18.69
CA PRO A 419 -21.94 -7.69 -19.31
C PRO A 419 -22.69 -6.79 -18.33
N GLN A 420 -22.95 -7.27 -17.10
CA GLN A 420 -23.58 -6.49 -16.04
C GLN A 420 -22.71 -5.33 -15.58
N LEU A 421 -21.40 -5.53 -15.49
CA LEU A 421 -20.45 -4.48 -15.19
C LEU A 421 -20.53 -3.35 -16.24
N PHE A 422 -20.50 -3.69 -17.52
CA PHE A 422 -20.66 -2.72 -18.61
C PHE A 422 -22.01 -2.00 -18.57
N LEU A 423 -23.08 -2.72 -18.26
CA LEU A 423 -24.42 -2.12 -18.15
C LEU A 423 -24.47 -1.08 -17.01
N ILE A 424 -23.87 -1.37 -15.85
CA ILE A 424 -23.80 -0.42 -14.73
C ILE A 424 -23.03 0.84 -15.15
N TYR A 425 -21.87 0.68 -15.81
CA TYR A 425 -21.13 1.85 -16.32
C TYR A 425 -21.92 2.64 -17.34
N PHE A 426 -22.61 1.97 -18.26
CA PHE A 426 -23.47 2.62 -19.23
C PHE A 426 -24.56 3.46 -18.54
N LEU A 427 -25.18 2.94 -17.48
CA LEU A 427 -26.16 3.67 -16.68
C LEU A 427 -25.53 4.87 -15.95
N VAL A 428 -24.36 4.70 -15.33
CA VAL A 428 -23.67 5.78 -14.60
C VAL A 428 -23.28 6.91 -15.56
N PHE A 429 -22.72 6.59 -16.73
CA PHE A 429 -22.37 7.59 -17.74
C PHE A 429 -23.61 8.19 -18.41
N GLY A 430 -24.69 7.43 -18.63
CA GLY A 430 -25.96 7.92 -19.13
C GLY A 430 -26.58 8.96 -18.19
N ILE A 431 -26.62 8.66 -16.90
CA ILE A 431 -27.09 9.61 -15.85
C ILE A 431 -26.20 10.86 -15.84
N TYR A 432 -24.88 10.70 -15.92
CA TYR A 432 -23.94 11.82 -15.99
C TYR A 432 -24.22 12.71 -17.21
N PHE A 433 -24.45 12.11 -18.38
CA PHE A 433 -24.71 12.86 -19.61
C PHE A 433 -26.02 13.64 -19.54
N ILE A 434 -27.09 13.02 -19.03
CA ILE A 434 -28.37 13.71 -18.81
C ILE A 434 -28.18 14.86 -17.81
N TRP A 435 -27.44 14.63 -16.75
CA TRP A 435 -27.20 15.65 -15.72
C TRP A 435 -26.28 16.77 -16.22
N LYS A 436 -25.36 16.48 -17.15
CA LYS A 436 -24.50 17.49 -17.77
C LYS A 436 -25.27 18.46 -18.67
N ASN A 437 -26.32 17.99 -19.32
CA ASN A 437 -27.09 18.75 -20.29
C ASN A 437 -28.29 19.50 -19.68
N ARG A 438 -28.54 19.32 -18.38
CA ARG A 438 -29.44 20.15 -17.57
C ARG A 438 -28.65 21.24 -16.83
#